data_6e6c6a9a02aed2793bd149ffa69096a4
#
_entry.id   6e6c6a9a02aed2793bd149ffa69096a4
#
_cell.length_a   1.000
_cell.length_b   1.000
_cell.length_c   1.000
_cell.angle_alpha   90.00
_cell.angle_beta   90.00
_cell.angle_gamma   90.00
#
_symmetry.space_group_name_H-M   'P 1'
#
loop_
_entity.id
_entity.type
_entity.pdbx_description
1 polymer ?
#
loop_
_entity_poly.entity_id
_entity_poly.type
_entity_poly.pdbx_seq_one_letter_code
_entity_poly.pdbx_strand_id
1 'polypeptide(L)'
;KKDAQEMSFWTMEQFNEFIPHVKKLPARTGLSVLFWTGLRIGELLALCPEDIDLEARTLTVRRNFQSVEGEEVITDPKTQRGRRVIPLPEKLCDEIRAYENALYDPQPDDRLFPFTKHYFRRAMLKGCVEAGMDPIRLHDLRHSHAALLIHLGTPILLVKERLGHEDIQTTLRTYGHLYPTTSDEAVKKMDDLMR
;
A
#
# COMPACT_ATOMS: atom_id res chain seq x y z
N LYS A 1 22.23 -17.40 12.21
CA LYS A 1 20.86 -17.37 11.64
C LYS A 1 20.22 -16.14 12.21
N LYS A 2 19.93 -15.11 11.40
CA LYS A 2 19.02 -14.03 11.82
C LYS A 2 17.66 -14.69 11.95
N ASP A 3 17.10 -14.66 13.15
CA ASP A 3 15.70 -15.04 13.37
C ASP A 3 14.85 -14.27 12.37
N ALA A 4 13.99 -14.96 11.64
CA ALA A 4 13.04 -14.33 10.75
C ALA A 4 12.17 -13.41 11.62
N GLN A 5 12.40 -12.11 11.48
CA GLN A 5 11.63 -11.10 12.23
C GLN A 5 10.17 -11.32 11.86
N GLU A 6 9.33 -11.65 12.81
CA GLU A 6 7.90 -11.84 12.59
C GLU A 6 7.34 -10.66 11.80
N MET A 7 6.56 -10.97 10.77
CA MET A 7 5.96 -9.97 9.90
C MET A 7 4.89 -9.22 10.69
N SER A 8 5.17 -7.96 11.03
CA SER A 8 4.19 -7.08 11.66
C SER A 8 3.28 -6.48 10.58
N PHE A 9 1.99 -6.44 10.83
CA PHE A 9 1.03 -5.72 10.01
C PHE A 9 -0.15 -5.24 10.87
N TRP A 10 -0.82 -4.21 10.42
CA TRP A 10 -2.06 -3.73 11.03
C TRP A 10 -3.28 -4.28 10.30
N THR A 11 -4.31 -4.58 11.05
CA THR A 11 -5.64 -4.83 10.49
C THR A 11 -6.25 -3.52 9.98
N MET A 12 -7.37 -3.62 9.26
CA MET A 12 -8.13 -2.45 8.81
C MET A 12 -8.61 -1.60 10.00
N GLU A 13 -9.07 -2.25 11.08
CA GLU A 13 -9.53 -1.60 12.31
C GLU A 13 -8.41 -0.81 12.96
N GLN A 14 -7.23 -1.41 13.09
CA GLN A 14 -6.04 -0.76 13.65
C GLN A 14 -5.61 0.44 12.80
N PHE A 15 -5.63 0.30 11.47
CA PHE A 15 -5.31 1.42 10.59
C PHE A 15 -6.34 2.55 10.71
N ASN A 16 -7.63 2.22 10.79
CA ASN A 16 -8.71 3.20 10.95
C ASN A 16 -8.66 3.90 12.31
N GLU A 17 -8.20 3.23 13.36
CA GLU A 17 -7.93 3.84 14.67
C GLU A 17 -6.73 4.80 14.61
N PHE A 18 -5.67 4.41 13.91
CA PHE A 18 -4.43 5.18 13.79
C PHE A 18 -4.59 6.46 12.96
N ILE A 19 -5.17 6.37 11.75
CA ILE A 19 -5.07 7.42 10.72
C ILE A 19 -5.64 8.79 11.12
N PRO A 20 -6.70 8.91 11.97
CA PRO A 20 -7.20 10.21 12.45
C PRO A 20 -6.19 10.99 13.31
N HIS A 21 -5.21 10.30 13.89
CA HIS A 21 -4.15 10.90 14.69
C HIS A 21 -3.00 11.51 13.86
N VAL A 22 -2.98 11.27 12.56
CA VAL A 22 -2.03 11.89 11.63
C VAL A 22 -2.55 13.27 11.20
N LYS A 23 -2.10 14.32 11.86
CA LYS A 23 -2.66 15.69 11.71
C LYS A 23 -2.31 16.38 10.38
N LYS A 24 -1.12 16.09 9.82
CA LYS A 24 -0.68 16.72 8.56
C LYS A 24 -1.34 16.06 7.37
N LEU A 25 -2.10 16.83 6.58
CA LEU A 25 -2.83 16.34 5.41
C LEU A 25 -1.94 15.54 4.44
N PRO A 26 -0.75 16.02 4.00
CA PRO A 26 0.10 15.24 3.10
C PRO A 26 0.53 13.89 3.67
N ALA A 27 0.84 13.85 4.98
CA ALA A 27 1.25 12.62 5.64
C ALA A 27 0.07 11.65 5.77
N ARG A 28 -1.11 12.14 6.16
CA ARG A 28 -2.33 11.35 6.29
C ARG A 28 -2.70 10.72 4.96
N THR A 29 -2.82 11.53 3.89
CA THR A 29 -3.14 11.04 2.56
C THR A 29 -2.10 10.04 2.04
N GLY A 30 -0.80 10.33 2.17
CA GLY A 30 0.24 9.42 1.72
C GLY A 30 0.26 8.08 2.48
N LEU A 31 0.00 8.08 3.80
CA LEU A 31 -0.12 6.83 4.58
C LEU A 31 -1.40 6.06 4.21
N SER A 32 -2.52 6.75 3.94
CA SER A 32 -3.75 6.14 3.40
C SER A 32 -3.48 5.49 2.03
N VAL A 33 -2.79 6.19 1.14
CA VAL A 33 -2.41 5.63 -0.17
C VAL A 33 -1.55 4.37 0.02
N LEU A 34 -0.52 4.39 0.89
CA LEU A 34 0.32 3.20 1.15
C LEU A 34 -0.50 2.02 1.66
N PHE A 35 -1.41 2.24 2.61
CA PHE A 35 -2.24 1.17 3.18
C PHE A 35 -3.23 0.60 2.17
N TRP A 36 -3.99 1.46 1.49
CA TRP A 36 -5.09 1.03 0.60
C TRP A 36 -4.65 0.56 -0.78
N THR A 37 -3.41 0.83 -1.19
CA THR A 37 -2.88 0.41 -2.51
C THR A 37 -1.75 -0.61 -2.43
N GLY A 38 -1.06 -0.70 -1.30
CA GLY A 38 0.12 -1.54 -1.13
C GLY A 38 1.34 -1.04 -1.90
N LEU A 39 1.42 0.24 -2.26
CA LEU A 39 2.59 0.85 -2.89
C LEU A 39 3.85 0.69 -2.03
N ARG A 40 5.00 0.60 -2.69
CA ARG A 40 6.29 0.84 -2.03
C ARG A 40 6.45 2.32 -1.73
N ILE A 41 7.16 2.67 -0.65
CA ILE A 41 7.39 4.08 -0.31
C ILE A 41 8.03 4.88 -1.46
N GLY A 42 8.95 4.27 -2.22
CA GLY A 42 9.54 4.92 -3.39
C GLY A 42 8.55 5.14 -4.54
N GLU A 43 7.57 4.25 -4.71
CA GLU A 43 6.48 4.43 -5.68
C GLU A 43 5.56 5.59 -5.25
N LEU A 44 5.21 5.69 -3.96
CA LEU A 44 4.46 6.84 -3.43
C LEU A 44 5.21 8.17 -3.64
N LEU A 45 6.52 8.22 -3.34
CA LEU A 45 7.33 9.42 -3.45
C LEU A 45 7.55 9.88 -4.90
N ALA A 46 7.36 8.99 -5.89
CA ALA A 46 7.43 9.28 -7.30
C ALA A 46 6.08 9.59 -7.95
N LEU A 47 4.98 9.49 -7.19
CA LEU A 47 3.62 9.65 -7.71
C LEU A 47 3.35 11.10 -8.12
N CYS A 48 2.76 11.29 -9.29
CA CYS A 48 2.35 12.58 -9.84
C CYS A 48 0.82 12.63 -10.08
N PRO A 49 0.20 13.81 -10.22
CA PRO A 49 -1.21 13.94 -10.58
C PRO A 49 -1.60 13.12 -11.82
N GLU A 50 -0.80 13.13 -12.88
CA GLU A 50 -1.05 12.38 -14.12
C GLU A 50 -1.10 10.85 -13.95
N ASP A 51 -0.62 10.33 -12.81
CA ASP A 51 -0.64 8.90 -12.50
C ASP A 51 -1.98 8.47 -11.88
N ILE A 52 -2.86 9.42 -11.52
CA ILE A 52 -4.13 9.16 -10.84
C ILE A 52 -5.29 9.64 -11.70
N ASP A 53 -6.19 8.72 -12.02
CA ASP A 53 -7.47 9.02 -12.64
C ASP A 53 -8.57 8.85 -11.58
N LEU A 54 -9.03 9.99 -11.02
CA LEU A 54 -10.04 9.98 -9.96
C LEU A 54 -11.44 9.65 -10.47
N GLU A 55 -11.72 9.84 -11.78
CA GLU A 55 -13.00 9.48 -12.39
C GLU A 55 -13.05 7.97 -12.68
N ALA A 56 -12.00 7.43 -13.28
CA ALA A 56 -11.85 5.99 -13.47
C ALA A 56 -11.50 5.25 -12.17
N ARG A 57 -11.17 5.98 -11.10
CA ARG A 57 -10.71 5.46 -9.80
C ARG A 57 -9.54 4.50 -9.94
N THR A 58 -8.50 4.95 -10.63
CA THR A 58 -7.28 4.15 -10.85
C THR A 58 -6.02 4.94 -10.54
N LEU A 59 -4.98 4.23 -10.12
CA LEU A 59 -3.63 4.73 -9.93
C LEU A 59 -2.68 3.87 -10.75
N THR A 60 -1.87 4.52 -11.58
CA THR A 60 -0.87 3.85 -12.42
C THR A 60 0.52 4.01 -11.81
N VAL A 61 1.16 2.90 -11.46
CA VAL A 61 2.56 2.91 -11.00
C VAL A 61 3.47 2.93 -12.22
N ARG A 62 4.22 4.03 -12.40
CA ARG A 62 5.11 4.23 -13.54
C ARG A 62 6.55 4.47 -13.14
N ARG A 63 6.78 4.95 -11.91
CA ARG A 63 8.08 5.48 -11.46
C ARG A 63 8.38 5.02 -10.04
N ASN A 64 9.66 5.06 -9.69
CA ASN A 64 10.12 4.80 -8.33
C ASN A 64 11.19 5.82 -7.96
N PHE A 65 11.02 6.47 -6.82
CA PHE A 65 11.96 7.42 -6.26
C PHE A 65 12.96 6.71 -5.34
N GLN A 66 14.23 7.03 -5.51
CA GLN A 66 15.31 6.58 -4.64
C GLN A 66 16.24 7.76 -4.34
N SER A 67 16.82 7.78 -3.15
CA SER A 67 17.95 8.67 -2.85
C SER A 67 19.22 7.80 -2.84
N VAL A 68 20.13 8.09 -3.75
CA VAL A 68 21.42 7.41 -3.90
C VAL A 68 22.51 8.47 -3.66
N GLU A 69 23.35 8.27 -2.65
CA GLU A 69 24.46 9.16 -2.28
C GLU A 69 24.05 10.63 -2.05
N GLY A 70 22.78 10.85 -1.64
CA GLY A 70 22.22 12.19 -1.43
C GLY A 70 21.56 12.80 -2.66
N GLU A 71 21.68 12.20 -3.83
CA GLU A 71 20.99 12.62 -5.03
C GLU A 71 19.62 11.96 -5.15
N GLU A 72 18.62 12.75 -5.55
CA GLU A 72 17.27 12.26 -5.83
C GLU A 72 17.21 11.67 -7.24
N VAL A 73 16.94 10.37 -7.34
CA VAL A 73 16.86 9.66 -8.61
C VAL A 73 15.45 9.10 -8.79
N ILE A 74 14.77 9.51 -9.84
CA ILE A 74 13.51 8.91 -10.29
C ILE A 74 13.87 7.91 -11.39
N THR A 75 13.54 6.65 -11.16
CA THR A 75 13.80 5.57 -12.12
C THR A 75 12.49 4.97 -12.60
N ASP A 76 12.51 4.47 -13.82
CA ASP A 76 11.47 3.52 -14.26
C ASP A 76 11.45 2.30 -13.34
N PRO A 77 10.30 1.63 -13.16
CA PRO A 77 10.25 0.36 -12.47
C PRO A 77 11.27 -0.61 -13.10
N LYS A 78 12.04 -1.31 -12.27
CA LYS A 78 13.12 -2.22 -12.71
C LYS A 78 12.67 -3.29 -13.72
N THR A 79 11.35 -3.53 -13.84
CA THR A 79 10.75 -4.50 -14.77
C THR A 79 9.47 -3.93 -15.37
N GLN A 80 9.10 -4.40 -16.57
CA GLN A 80 7.80 -4.05 -17.18
C GLN A 80 6.61 -4.39 -16.27
N ARG A 81 6.73 -5.42 -15.43
CA ARG A 81 5.71 -5.83 -14.44
C ARG A 81 5.64 -4.88 -13.23
N GLY A 82 6.62 -4.00 -13.06
CA GLY A 82 6.55 -2.91 -12.09
C GLY A 82 5.51 -1.84 -12.48
N ARG A 83 5.23 -1.70 -13.78
CA ARG A 83 4.14 -0.85 -14.28
C ARG A 83 2.82 -1.60 -14.10
N ARG A 84 1.92 -1.05 -13.32
CA ARG A 84 0.63 -1.65 -13.04
C ARG A 84 -0.42 -0.59 -12.75
N VAL A 85 -1.67 -0.92 -13.01
CA VAL A 85 -2.83 -0.09 -12.67
C VAL A 85 -3.51 -0.69 -11.43
N ILE A 86 -3.76 0.15 -10.44
CA ILE A 86 -4.36 -0.23 -9.17
C ILE A 86 -5.73 0.45 -9.06
N PRO A 87 -6.85 -0.29 -9.03
CA PRO A 87 -8.16 0.27 -8.72
C PRO A 87 -8.19 0.84 -7.31
N LEU A 88 -8.79 2.02 -7.15
CA LEU A 88 -8.87 2.75 -5.88
C LEU A 88 -10.27 2.67 -5.26
N PRO A 89 -10.38 2.50 -3.92
CA PRO A 89 -11.62 2.72 -3.21
C PRO A 89 -12.10 4.17 -3.34
N GLU A 90 -13.40 4.39 -3.42
CA GLU A 90 -14.00 5.72 -3.58
C GLU A 90 -13.56 6.71 -2.49
N LYS A 91 -13.59 6.32 -1.23
CA LYS A 91 -13.14 7.16 -0.11
C LYS A 91 -11.68 7.58 -0.23
N LEU A 92 -10.81 6.72 -0.78
CA LEU A 92 -9.42 7.09 -1.01
C LEU A 92 -9.31 8.12 -2.14
N CYS A 93 -10.15 8.03 -3.17
CA CYS A 93 -10.22 9.06 -4.23
C CYS A 93 -10.63 10.42 -3.65
N ASP A 94 -11.59 10.43 -2.72
CA ASP A 94 -12.02 11.67 -2.05
C ASP A 94 -10.90 12.27 -1.19
N GLU A 95 -10.14 11.46 -0.46
CA GLU A 95 -8.97 11.91 0.30
C GLU A 95 -7.88 12.49 -0.61
N ILE A 96 -7.60 11.83 -1.75
CA ILE A 96 -6.62 12.30 -2.73
C ILE A 96 -7.10 13.61 -3.35
N ARG A 97 -8.35 13.70 -3.79
CA ARG A 97 -8.96 14.93 -4.36
C ARG A 97 -8.88 16.11 -3.36
N ALA A 98 -9.19 15.85 -2.10
CA ALA A 98 -9.07 16.87 -1.05
C ALA A 98 -7.62 17.34 -0.85
N TYR A 99 -6.65 16.43 -1.00
CA TYR A 99 -5.24 16.77 -0.92
C TYR A 99 -4.78 17.55 -2.14
N GLU A 100 -5.12 17.13 -3.37
CA GLU A 100 -4.79 17.84 -4.61
C GLU A 100 -5.35 19.26 -4.62
N ASN A 101 -6.60 19.44 -4.17
CA ASN A 101 -7.23 20.76 -4.05
C ASN A 101 -6.54 21.68 -3.01
N ALA A 102 -5.79 21.12 -2.09
CA ALA A 102 -5.01 21.89 -1.10
C ALA A 102 -3.59 22.26 -1.59
N LEU A 103 -3.16 21.73 -2.73
CA LEU A 103 -1.90 22.11 -3.37
C LEU A 103 -2.05 23.41 -4.14
N TYR A 104 -0.95 24.16 -4.24
CA TYR A 104 -0.92 25.38 -5.03
C TYR A 104 -0.45 25.05 -6.45
N ASP A 105 -1.36 25.20 -7.43
CA ASP A 105 -1.10 25.03 -8.88
C ASP A 105 -0.24 23.78 -9.24
N PRO A 106 -0.67 22.57 -8.84
CA PRO A 106 0.12 21.37 -9.11
C PRO A 106 0.13 21.05 -10.60
N GLN A 107 1.33 20.91 -11.18
CA GLN A 107 1.45 20.48 -12.57
C GLN A 107 1.27 18.96 -12.70
N PRO A 108 0.88 18.44 -13.88
CA PRO A 108 0.61 17.01 -14.06
C PRO A 108 1.80 16.09 -13.73
N ASP A 109 3.04 16.58 -13.90
CA ASP A 109 4.29 15.85 -13.68
C ASP A 109 4.99 16.21 -12.35
N ASP A 110 4.43 17.13 -11.56
CA ASP A 110 4.93 17.42 -10.22
C ASP A 110 4.73 16.22 -9.28
N ARG A 111 5.70 15.98 -8.40
CA ARG A 111 5.49 14.96 -7.38
C ARG A 111 4.39 15.37 -6.40
N LEU A 112 3.34 14.58 -6.28
CA LEU A 112 2.28 14.79 -5.28
C LEU A 112 2.83 14.82 -3.85
N PHE A 113 3.84 14.00 -3.59
CA PHE A 113 4.47 13.89 -2.27
C PHE A 113 5.96 14.24 -2.34
N PRO A 114 6.32 15.56 -2.49
CA PRO A 114 7.71 16.03 -2.55
C PRO A 114 8.38 16.01 -1.17
N PHE A 115 8.29 14.86 -0.50
CA PHE A 115 8.80 14.61 0.83
C PHE A 115 9.82 13.48 0.82
N THR A 116 10.42 13.21 1.98
CA THR A 116 11.33 12.08 2.18
C THR A 116 10.63 10.92 2.90
N LYS A 117 11.20 9.71 2.81
CA LYS A 117 10.78 8.56 3.61
C LYS A 117 10.76 8.89 5.12
N HIS A 118 11.71 9.70 5.59
CA HIS A 118 11.78 10.11 7.00
C HIS A 118 10.62 10.99 7.43
N TYR A 119 10.07 11.82 6.52
CA TYR A 119 8.87 12.60 6.80
C TYR A 119 7.69 11.70 7.17
N PHE A 120 7.40 10.70 6.34
CA PHE A 120 6.31 9.75 6.59
C PHE A 120 6.55 8.90 7.83
N ARG A 121 7.80 8.45 8.04
CA ARG A 121 8.15 7.69 9.24
C ARG A 121 7.91 8.51 10.51
N ARG A 122 8.32 9.77 10.54
CA ARG A 122 8.08 10.65 11.72
C ARG A 122 6.59 10.91 11.94
N ALA A 123 5.83 11.14 10.87
CA ALA A 123 4.39 11.34 10.96
C ALA A 123 3.69 10.10 11.53
N MET A 124 4.08 8.92 11.06
CA MET A 124 3.56 7.64 11.54
C MET A 124 3.88 7.42 13.02
N LEU A 125 5.15 7.59 13.44
CA LEU A 125 5.54 7.44 14.84
C LEU A 125 4.76 8.40 15.76
N LYS A 126 4.60 9.67 15.34
CA LYS A 126 3.83 10.63 16.09
C LYS A 126 2.36 10.25 16.20
N GLY A 127 1.74 9.81 15.09
CA GLY A 127 0.36 9.33 15.08
C GLY A 127 0.16 8.13 15.99
N CYS A 128 1.11 7.17 16.01
CA CYS A 128 1.06 6.02 16.93
C CYS A 128 1.10 6.43 18.39
N VAL A 129 1.98 7.38 18.76
CA VAL A 129 2.04 7.89 20.13
C VAL A 129 0.72 8.55 20.53
N GLU A 130 0.11 9.34 19.64
CA GLU A 130 -1.18 10.01 19.91
C GLU A 130 -2.35 9.00 19.96
N ALA A 131 -2.26 7.89 19.23
CA ALA A 131 -3.25 6.80 19.22
C ALA A 131 -3.03 5.78 20.35
N GLY A 132 -1.89 5.82 21.07
CA GLY A 132 -1.54 4.80 22.06
C GLY A 132 -1.23 3.43 21.44
N MET A 133 -0.75 3.40 20.20
CA MET A 133 -0.50 2.18 19.43
C MET A 133 0.99 1.93 19.21
N ASP A 134 1.37 0.66 19.16
CA ASP A 134 2.73 0.28 18.77
C ASP A 134 2.99 0.55 17.28
N PRO A 135 4.12 1.19 16.94
CA PRO A 135 4.42 1.51 15.56
C PRO A 135 4.90 0.26 14.78
N ILE A 136 4.48 0.17 13.53
CA ILE A 136 5.07 -0.73 12.54
C ILE A 136 5.99 0.04 11.59
N ARG A 137 6.74 -0.66 10.73
CA ARG A 137 7.56 -0.01 9.71
C ARG A 137 6.68 0.50 8.56
N LEU A 138 7.10 1.54 7.85
CA LEU A 138 6.38 2.02 6.64
C LEU A 138 6.15 0.91 5.61
N HIS A 139 7.11 -0.02 5.46
CA HIS A 139 6.95 -1.15 4.55
C HIS A 139 5.88 -2.14 5.01
N ASP A 140 5.61 -2.20 6.30
CA ASP A 140 4.60 -3.11 6.87
C ASP A 140 3.17 -2.67 6.54
N LEU A 141 2.94 -1.40 6.12
CA LEU A 141 1.66 -0.97 5.53
C LEU A 141 1.33 -1.75 4.24
N ARG A 142 2.35 -2.10 3.46
CA ARG A 142 2.19 -2.96 2.29
C ARG A 142 1.88 -4.41 2.70
N HIS A 143 2.48 -4.89 3.79
CA HIS A 143 2.11 -6.19 4.36
C HIS A 143 0.67 -6.19 4.89
N SER A 144 0.26 -5.08 5.52
CA SER A 144 -1.13 -4.87 5.96
C SER A 144 -2.11 -4.92 4.79
N HIS A 145 -1.78 -4.26 3.68
CA HIS A 145 -2.60 -4.32 2.46
C HIS A 145 -2.74 -5.75 1.91
N ALA A 146 -1.63 -6.49 1.85
CA ALA A 146 -1.66 -7.87 1.39
C ALA A 146 -2.50 -8.77 2.31
N ALA A 147 -2.33 -8.64 3.63
CA ALA A 147 -3.11 -9.37 4.63
C ALA A 147 -4.61 -9.05 4.52
N LEU A 148 -4.97 -7.77 4.32
CA LEU A 148 -6.35 -7.35 4.08
C LEU A 148 -6.94 -8.02 2.84
N LEU A 149 -6.23 -8.00 1.70
CA LEU A 149 -6.71 -8.65 0.47
C LEU A 149 -6.93 -10.16 0.66
N ILE A 150 -6.02 -10.83 1.37
CA ILE A 150 -6.13 -12.26 1.68
C ILE A 150 -7.34 -12.51 2.57
N HIS A 151 -7.53 -11.68 3.60
CA HIS A 151 -8.70 -11.76 4.49
C HIS A 151 -10.03 -11.59 3.71
N LEU A 152 -10.03 -10.75 2.67
CA LEU A 152 -11.16 -10.57 1.76
C LEU A 152 -11.33 -11.71 0.74
N GLY A 153 -10.53 -12.77 0.82
CA GLY A 153 -10.59 -13.92 -0.07
C GLY A 153 -10.02 -13.65 -1.48
N THR A 154 -9.19 -12.61 -1.64
CA THR A 154 -8.60 -12.30 -2.94
C THR A 154 -7.63 -13.39 -3.37
N PRO A 155 -7.73 -13.94 -4.60
CA PRO A 155 -6.81 -14.94 -5.12
C PRO A 155 -5.36 -14.45 -5.09
N ILE A 156 -4.42 -15.32 -4.74
CA ILE A 156 -3.01 -14.96 -4.57
C ILE A 156 -2.35 -14.36 -5.82
N LEU A 157 -2.82 -14.74 -7.01
CA LEU A 157 -2.37 -14.15 -8.27
C LEU A 157 -2.73 -12.68 -8.37
N LEU A 158 -3.95 -12.30 -7.98
CA LEU A 158 -4.37 -10.89 -7.95
C LEU A 158 -3.62 -10.09 -6.88
N VAL A 159 -3.36 -10.69 -5.71
CA VAL A 159 -2.49 -10.07 -4.68
C VAL A 159 -1.09 -9.82 -5.24
N LYS A 160 -0.50 -10.80 -5.92
CA LYS A 160 0.80 -10.67 -6.59
C LYS A 160 0.81 -9.52 -7.60
N GLU A 161 -0.17 -9.47 -8.50
CA GLU A 161 -0.29 -8.44 -9.54
C GLU A 161 -0.43 -7.05 -8.93
N ARG A 162 -1.33 -6.90 -7.97
CA ARG A 162 -1.57 -5.62 -7.28
C ARG A 162 -0.33 -5.12 -6.55
N LEU A 163 0.42 -6.02 -5.92
CA LEU A 163 1.68 -5.68 -5.29
C LEU A 163 2.83 -5.44 -6.29
N GLY A 164 2.74 -5.91 -7.52
CA GLY A 164 3.81 -5.83 -8.51
C GLY A 164 5.00 -6.72 -8.12
N HIS A 165 4.75 -7.93 -7.65
CA HIS A 165 5.79 -8.93 -7.46
C HIS A 165 6.07 -9.62 -8.80
N GLU A 166 7.33 -9.71 -9.16
CA GLU A 166 7.75 -10.36 -10.40
C GLU A 166 7.45 -11.86 -10.36
N ASP A 167 7.81 -12.50 -9.25
CA ASP A 167 7.60 -13.92 -9.02
C ASP A 167 6.51 -14.17 -7.97
N ILE A 168 5.62 -15.12 -8.27
CA ILE A 168 4.59 -15.58 -7.33
C ILE A 168 5.18 -16.19 -6.07
N GLN A 169 6.37 -16.80 -6.16
CA GLN A 169 7.08 -17.38 -5.02
C GLN A 169 7.34 -16.33 -3.93
N THR A 170 7.60 -15.08 -4.32
CA THR A 170 7.74 -13.97 -3.38
C THR A 170 6.46 -13.75 -2.58
N THR A 171 5.30 -13.78 -3.23
CA THR A 171 3.99 -13.63 -2.58
C THR A 171 3.67 -14.84 -1.69
N LEU A 172 3.91 -16.04 -2.20
CA LEU A 172 3.66 -17.29 -1.46
C LEU A 172 4.54 -17.41 -0.22
N ARG A 173 5.84 -17.14 -0.31
CA ARG A 173 6.77 -17.19 0.84
C ARG A 173 6.38 -16.17 1.90
N THR A 174 5.93 -14.99 1.49
CA THR A 174 5.64 -13.89 2.41
C THR A 174 4.26 -14.02 3.03
N TYR A 175 3.26 -14.44 2.25
CA TYR A 175 1.84 -14.37 2.64
C TYR A 175 1.10 -15.70 2.58
N GLY A 176 1.72 -16.78 2.09
CA GLY A 176 1.04 -18.07 1.91
C GLY A 176 0.44 -18.63 3.22
N HIS A 177 1.09 -18.36 4.35
CA HIS A 177 0.63 -18.78 5.67
C HIS A 177 -0.64 -18.05 6.15
N LEU A 178 -1.01 -16.93 5.53
CA LEU A 178 -2.23 -16.18 5.84
C LEU A 178 -3.47 -16.73 5.11
N TYR A 179 -3.25 -17.57 4.08
CA TYR A 179 -4.37 -18.23 3.41
C TYR A 179 -4.94 -19.35 4.29
N PRO A 180 -6.26 -19.44 4.41
CA PRO A 180 -6.87 -20.54 5.14
C PRO A 180 -6.47 -21.87 4.48
N THR A 181 -5.90 -22.77 5.25
CA THR A 181 -5.51 -24.12 4.83
C THR A 181 -6.69 -25.10 4.90
N THR A 182 -7.90 -24.67 4.58
CA THR A 182 -9.08 -25.48 4.79
C THR A 182 -9.42 -26.32 3.56
N SER A 183 -8.84 -27.52 3.54
CA SER A 183 -9.44 -28.70 2.92
C SER A 183 -10.93 -28.86 3.30
N ASP A 184 -11.28 -28.55 4.55
CA ASP A 184 -12.63 -28.72 5.12
C ASP A 184 -13.70 -27.80 4.49
N GLU A 185 -13.38 -26.55 4.12
CA GLU A 185 -14.32 -25.69 3.39
C GLU A 185 -14.55 -26.18 1.95
N ALA A 186 -13.51 -26.69 1.30
CA ALA A 186 -13.65 -27.28 -0.02
C ALA A 186 -14.50 -28.56 0.03
N VAL A 187 -14.29 -29.42 1.04
CA VAL A 187 -15.09 -30.62 1.28
C VAL A 187 -16.55 -30.25 1.57
N LYS A 188 -16.82 -29.26 2.43
CA LYS A 188 -18.17 -28.77 2.68
C LYS A 188 -18.89 -28.32 1.41
N LYS A 189 -18.19 -27.54 0.56
CA LYS A 189 -18.74 -27.10 -0.72
C LYS A 189 -19.00 -28.27 -1.66
N MET A 190 -18.14 -29.29 -1.66
CA MET A 190 -18.38 -30.54 -2.43
C MET A 190 -19.60 -31.28 -1.92
N ASP A 191 -19.76 -31.42 -0.60
CA ASP A 191 -20.93 -32.06 0.00
C ASP A 191 -22.23 -31.34 -0.35
N ASP A 192 -22.21 -30.00 -0.41
CA ASP A 192 -23.38 -29.20 -0.82
C ASP A 192 -23.74 -29.37 -2.31
N LEU A 193 -22.76 -29.63 -3.18
CA LEU A 193 -22.96 -29.90 -4.61
C LEU A 193 -23.42 -31.35 -4.88
N MET A 194 -23.20 -32.26 -3.95
CA MET A 194 -23.57 -33.68 -4.08
C MET A 194 -24.99 -33.97 -3.56
N ARG A 195 -25.72 -32.97 -3.07
CA ARG A 195 -27.13 -33.05 -2.64
C ARG A 195 -28.07 -32.73 -3.81
#